data_3738c717263d252e6ef73b07fb3bbc05
#
_entry.id   3738c717263d252e6ef73b07fb3bbc05
#
_cell.length_a   1.000
_cell.length_b   1.000
_cell.length_c   1.000
_cell.angle_alpha   90.00
_cell.angle_beta   90.00
_cell.angle_gamma   90.00
#
_symmetry.space_group_name_H-M   'P 1'
#
loop_
_entity.id
_entity.type
_entity.pdbx_description
1 polymer ?
#
loop_
_entity_poly.entity_id
_entity_poly.type
_entity_poly.pdbx_seq_one_letter_code
_entity_poly.pdbx_strand_id
1 'polypeptide(L)'
;MAQNNTPVRALVLAGGGARGSYQVGVWRALTELGWRPQIITGTSVGSLNGAMFALDLYETARDMWLTIRSQDVMELPAEDAPLSELHAFLKDAVTQGGMDVTPLEEIVERVLDEEKLRKSPIRLGLVTVEQKTLKARELPLEDIPEGKVKDYLLASAACFPALRAHTIDGVSYLDGGYRDNMPTALAQKMGAE
;
A
#
# COMPACT_ATOMS: atom_id res chain seq x y z
N MET A 1 -6.75 -33.11 -25.63
CA MET A 1 -6.68 -31.65 -25.67
C MET A 1 -5.67 -31.24 -24.60
N ALA A 2 -4.50 -30.74 -24.99
CA ALA A 2 -3.52 -30.23 -24.03
C ALA A 2 -4.16 -29.02 -23.34
N GLN A 3 -4.38 -29.09 -22.04
CA GLN A 3 -4.70 -27.89 -21.25
C GLN A 3 -3.51 -26.96 -21.41
N ASN A 4 -3.74 -25.79 -21.98
CA ASN A 4 -2.79 -24.68 -22.02
C ASN A 4 -2.58 -24.23 -20.57
N ASN A 5 -1.68 -24.90 -19.87
CA ASN A 5 -1.33 -24.60 -18.49
C ASN A 5 -0.34 -23.41 -18.52
N THR A 6 -0.85 -22.22 -18.84
CA THR A 6 -0.04 -21.01 -18.71
C THR A 6 0.14 -20.76 -17.21
N PRO A 7 1.38 -20.68 -16.70
CA PRO A 7 1.61 -20.49 -15.27
C PRO A 7 0.97 -19.20 -14.78
N VAL A 8 0.40 -19.23 -13.58
CA VAL A 8 -0.20 -18.06 -12.93
C VAL A 8 0.90 -17.11 -12.48
N ARG A 9 0.99 -15.97 -13.13
CA ARG A 9 2.03 -14.97 -12.86
C ARG A 9 1.62 -14.01 -11.77
N ALA A 10 2.55 -13.72 -10.86
CA ALA A 10 2.37 -12.68 -9.85
C ALA A 10 3.40 -11.58 -9.98
N LEU A 11 2.99 -10.36 -9.65
CA LEU A 11 3.87 -9.23 -9.38
C LEU A 11 3.87 -8.96 -7.87
N VAL A 12 5.03 -9.07 -7.25
CA VAL A 12 5.20 -8.82 -5.81
C VAL A 12 5.86 -7.46 -5.62
N LEU A 13 5.18 -6.57 -4.89
CA LEU A 13 5.59 -5.19 -4.69
C LEU A 13 5.99 -4.95 -3.22
N ALA A 14 7.28 -4.72 -3.02
CA ALA A 14 7.80 -4.43 -1.68
C ALA A 14 7.37 -3.05 -1.16
N GLY A 15 7.34 -2.91 0.16
CA GLY A 15 7.28 -1.61 0.81
C GLY A 15 8.58 -0.82 0.62
N GLY A 16 8.52 0.50 0.84
CA GLY A 16 9.72 1.34 0.70
C GLY A 16 9.47 2.84 0.58
N GLY A 17 8.28 3.34 0.93
CA GLY A 17 7.94 4.76 0.87
C GLY A 17 8.18 5.36 -0.52
N ALA A 18 8.97 6.42 -0.64
CA ALA A 18 9.25 7.11 -1.90
C ALA A 18 9.85 6.21 -3.00
N ARG A 19 10.45 5.06 -2.65
CA ARG A 19 10.92 4.08 -3.64
C ARG A 19 9.80 3.43 -4.44
N GLY A 20 8.54 3.60 -4.02
CA GLY A 20 7.37 3.18 -4.79
C GLY A 20 7.29 3.78 -6.19
N SER A 21 7.90 4.94 -6.42
CA SER A 21 8.00 5.55 -7.76
C SER A 21 8.68 4.62 -8.79
N TYR A 22 9.69 3.86 -8.36
CA TYR A 22 10.35 2.87 -9.22
C TYR A 22 9.38 1.79 -9.72
N GLN A 23 8.43 1.36 -8.87
CA GLN A 23 7.45 0.32 -9.23
C GLN A 23 6.56 0.75 -10.40
N VAL A 24 6.26 2.05 -10.52
CA VAL A 24 5.47 2.61 -11.64
C VAL A 24 6.24 2.47 -12.96
N GLY A 25 7.55 2.73 -12.93
CA GLY A 25 8.41 2.49 -14.09
C GLY A 25 8.49 1.02 -14.50
N VAL A 26 8.58 0.11 -13.51
CA VAL A 26 8.54 -1.35 -13.74
C VAL A 26 7.20 -1.76 -14.34
N TRP A 27 6.08 -1.26 -13.81
CA TRP A 27 4.75 -1.54 -14.35
C TRP A 27 4.63 -1.14 -15.82
N ARG A 28 5.13 0.04 -16.16
CA ARG A 28 5.18 0.51 -17.55
C ARG A 28 5.97 -0.45 -18.43
N ALA A 29 7.19 -0.78 -18.05
CA ALA A 29 8.06 -1.67 -18.82
C ALA A 29 7.42 -3.05 -19.02
N LEU A 30 6.83 -3.65 -17.99
CA LEU A 30 6.12 -4.91 -18.10
C LEU A 30 4.94 -4.82 -19.07
N THR A 31 4.19 -3.72 -19.02
CA THR A 31 3.07 -3.48 -19.93
C THR A 31 3.53 -3.34 -21.39
N GLU A 32 4.60 -2.59 -21.65
CA GLU A 32 5.21 -2.43 -22.99
C GLU A 32 5.72 -3.76 -23.55
N LEU A 33 6.20 -4.67 -22.67
CA LEU A 33 6.60 -6.01 -23.03
C LEU A 33 5.43 -7.00 -23.19
N GLY A 34 4.19 -6.54 -23.03
CA GLY A 34 3.01 -7.41 -23.09
C GLY A 34 2.89 -8.40 -21.93
N TRP A 35 3.64 -8.19 -20.83
CA TRP A 35 3.57 -9.02 -19.64
C TRP A 35 2.50 -8.49 -18.69
N ARG A 36 1.57 -9.36 -18.29
CA ARG A 36 0.50 -9.02 -17.33
C ARG A 36 0.45 -10.10 -16.23
N PRO A 37 0.37 -9.70 -14.96
CA PRO A 37 0.12 -10.64 -13.87
C PRO A 37 -1.37 -10.93 -13.73
N GLN A 38 -1.69 -12.09 -13.18
CA GLN A 38 -3.02 -12.43 -12.69
C GLN A 38 -3.16 -12.10 -11.19
N ILE A 39 -2.03 -11.96 -10.48
CA ILE A 39 -1.98 -11.67 -9.05
C ILE A 39 -1.00 -10.52 -8.82
N ILE A 40 -1.38 -9.58 -7.97
CA ILE A 40 -0.47 -8.60 -7.39
C ILE A 40 -0.52 -8.75 -5.89
N THR A 41 0.64 -8.89 -5.24
CA THR A 41 0.73 -8.80 -3.78
C THR A 41 1.64 -7.64 -3.41
N GLY A 42 1.27 -6.90 -2.37
CA GLY A 42 2.01 -5.71 -1.96
C GLY A 42 2.05 -5.48 -0.47
N THR A 43 3.06 -4.75 -0.03
CA THR A 43 3.23 -4.28 1.34
C THR A 43 3.47 -2.78 1.33
N SER A 44 2.85 -2.03 2.26
CA SER A 44 3.04 -0.58 2.37
C SER A 44 2.72 0.13 1.05
N VAL A 45 3.61 1.00 0.56
CA VAL A 45 3.48 1.64 -0.75
C VAL A 45 3.27 0.64 -1.89
N GLY A 46 3.79 -0.60 -1.75
CA GLY A 46 3.57 -1.67 -2.73
C GLY A 46 2.11 -2.12 -2.79
N SER A 47 1.37 -2.09 -1.68
CA SER A 47 -0.07 -2.37 -1.67
C SER A 47 -0.87 -1.24 -2.33
N LEU A 48 -0.48 0.02 -2.10
CA LEU A 48 -1.10 1.19 -2.72
C LEU A 48 -0.90 1.21 -4.24
N ASN A 49 0.34 1.04 -4.70
CA ASN A 49 0.63 0.91 -6.13
C ASN A 49 -0.05 -0.31 -6.75
N GLY A 50 -0.07 -1.44 -6.02
CA GLY A 50 -0.73 -2.67 -6.47
C GLY A 50 -2.22 -2.48 -6.72
N ALA A 51 -2.91 -1.74 -5.86
CA ALA A 51 -4.31 -1.38 -6.04
C ALA A 51 -4.50 -0.51 -7.30
N MET A 52 -3.64 0.49 -7.52
CA MET A 52 -3.70 1.33 -8.72
C MET A 52 -3.44 0.52 -10.00
N PHE A 53 -2.50 -0.42 -9.97
CA PHE A 53 -2.20 -1.28 -11.12
C PHE A 53 -3.34 -2.27 -11.41
N ALA A 54 -3.96 -2.83 -10.37
CA ALA A 54 -5.13 -3.68 -10.52
C ALA A 54 -6.35 -2.91 -11.06
N LEU A 55 -6.43 -1.61 -10.81
CA LEU A 55 -7.44 -0.70 -11.36
C LEU A 55 -7.10 -0.17 -12.77
N ASP A 56 -5.94 -0.52 -13.33
CA ASP A 56 -5.40 -0.01 -14.60
C ASP A 56 -5.23 1.53 -14.61
N LEU A 57 -4.80 2.10 -13.48
CA LEU A 57 -4.62 3.55 -13.27
C LEU A 57 -3.16 3.99 -13.45
N TYR A 58 -2.49 3.49 -14.51
CA TYR A 58 -1.07 3.81 -14.74
C TYR A 58 -0.80 5.31 -14.84
N GLU A 59 -1.58 6.02 -15.66
CA GLU A 59 -1.37 7.47 -15.88
C GLU A 59 -1.54 8.26 -14.59
N THR A 60 -2.56 7.93 -13.80
CA THR A 60 -2.80 8.54 -12.50
C THR A 60 -1.63 8.26 -11.54
N ALA A 61 -1.15 7.01 -11.47
CA ALA A 61 -0.01 6.65 -10.63
C ALA A 61 1.25 7.41 -11.06
N ARG A 62 1.54 7.48 -12.35
CA ARG A 62 2.68 8.24 -12.89
C ARG A 62 2.61 9.70 -12.49
N ASP A 63 1.49 10.35 -12.75
CA ASP A 63 1.35 11.79 -12.52
C ASP A 63 1.41 12.12 -11.02
N MET A 64 0.83 11.26 -10.17
CA MET A 64 0.98 11.38 -8.72
C MET A 64 2.45 11.27 -8.30
N TRP A 65 3.18 10.26 -8.76
CA TRP A 65 4.59 10.06 -8.38
C TRP A 65 5.53 11.15 -8.90
N LEU A 66 5.17 11.85 -9.97
CA LEU A 66 5.93 12.99 -10.50
C LEU A 66 5.71 14.27 -9.67
N THR A 67 4.62 14.36 -8.92
CA THR A 67 4.21 15.59 -8.23
C THR A 67 4.14 15.46 -6.71
N ILE A 68 3.99 14.24 -6.18
CA ILE A 68 3.79 13.98 -4.74
C ILE A 68 4.97 14.47 -3.91
N ARG A 69 4.66 15.13 -2.80
CA ARG A 69 5.61 15.62 -1.80
C ARG A 69 5.30 14.98 -0.45
N SER A 70 6.24 15.09 0.50
CA SER A 70 6.05 14.53 1.84
C SER A 70 4.81 15.09 2.55
N GLN A 71 4.51 16.36 2.35
CA GLN A 71 3.32 17.02 2.91
C GLN A 71 1.99 16.52 2.33
N ASP A 72 2.02 15.89 1.15
CA ASP A 72 0.83 15.27 0.55
C ASP A 72 0.55 13.87 1.14
N VAL A 73 1.47 13.34 1.95
CA VAL A 73 1.39 12.00 2.56
C VAL A 73 1.15 12.09 4.07
N MET A 74 1.71 13.11 4.71
CA MET A 74 1.66 13.29 6.16
C MET A 74 1.65 14.77 6.51
N GLU A 75 1.04 15.12 7.62
CA GLU A 75 1.14 16.48 8.15
C GLU A 75 2.58 16.78 8.56
N LEU A 76 3.12 17.88 8.06
CA LEU A 76 4.46 18.38 8.36
C LEU A 76 4.39 19.86 8.72
N PRO A 77 5.26 20.37 9.60
CA PRO A 77 5.39 21.81 9.83
C PRO A 77 5.85 22.51 8.55
N ALA A 78 5.64 23.82 8.48
CA ALA A 78 6.10 24.64 7.37
C ALA A 78 7.63 24.49 7.15
N GLU A 79 8.08 24.56 5.89
CA GLU A 79 9.51 24.38 5.55
C GLU A 79 10.42 25.42 6.24
N ASP A 80 9.90 26.59 6.57
CA ASP A 80 10.57 27.69 7.27
C ASP A 80 10.25 27.77 8.77
N ALA A 81 9.62 26.72 9.32
CA ALA A 81 9.26 26.67 10.73
C ALA A 81 10.50 26.79 11.64
N PRO A 82 10.44 27.60 12.71
CA PRO A 82 11.54 27.72 13.64
C PRO A 82 11.82 26.41 14.36
N LEU A 83 13.09 26.18 14.77
CA LEU A 83 13.52 24.96 15.46
C LEU A 83 12.67 24.60 16.69
N SER A 84 12.14 25.61 17.40
CA SER A 84 11.25 25.40 18.54
C SER A 84 9.91 24.78 18.15
N GLU A 85 9.36 25.17 17.00
CA GLU A 85 8.13 24.61 16.45
C GLU A 85 8.35 23.19 15.93
N LEU A 86 9.47 22.96 15.24
CA LEU A 86 9.87 21.62 14.81
C LEU A 86 10.05 20.66 16.00
N HIS A 87 10.69 21.10 17.08
CA HIS A 87 10.82 20.31 18.29
C HIS A 87 9.48 20.02 18.96
N ALA A 88 8.58 21.02 19.02
CA ALA A 88 7.25 20.82 19.57
C ALA A 88 6.45 19.82 18.72
N PHE A 89 6.50 19.95 17.40
CA PHE A 89 5.87 19.02 16.45
C PHE A 89 6.37 17.58 16.61
N LEU A 90 7.70 17.37 16.65
CA LEU A 90 8.27 16.02 16.81
C LEU A 90 7.90 15.40 18.17
N LYS A 91 7.90 16.20 19.24
CA LYS A 91 7.46 15.75 20.57
C LYS A 91 5.98 15.35 20.56
N ASP A 92 5.15 16.14 19.90
CA ASP A 92 3.72 15.89 19.78
C ASP A 92 3.44 14.64 18.93
N ALA A 93 4.09 14.50 17.79
CA ALA A 93 4.02 13.32 16.95
C ALA A 93 4.40 12.04 17.72
N VAL A 94 5.49 12.08 18.50
CA VAL A 94 5.88 10.93 19.35
C VAL A 94 4.83 10.66 20.43
N THR A 95 4.30 11.69 21.07
CA THR A 95 3.29 11.56 22.13
C THR A 95 1.96 11.01 21.61
N GLN A 96 1.61 11.36 20.37
CA GLN A 96 0.39 10.89 19.68
C GLN A 96 0.59 9.55 18.95
N GLY A 97 1.79 8.98 18.98
CA GLY A 97 2.09 7.68 18.38
C GLY A 97 2.34 7.72 16.88
N GLY A 98 2.87 8.81 16.35
CA GLY A 98 3.24 9.01 14.94
C GLY A 98 2.59 10.24 14.32
N MET A 99 3.08 10.61 13.14
CA MET A 99 2.52 11.72 12.36
C MET A 99 1.13 11.38 11.81
N ASP A 100 0.32 12.40 11.63
CA ASP A 100 -1.01 12.29 11.04
C ASP A 100 -0.91 11.97 9.55
N VAL A 101 -1.76 11.06 9.08
CA VAL A 101 -1.78 10.54 7.70
C VAL A 101 -3.06 10.93 6.94
N THR A 102 -3.82 11.88 7.47
CA THR A 102 -5.02 12.37 6.80
C THR A 102 -4.78 12.74 5.33
N PRO A 103 -3.66 13.41 4.94
CA PRO A 103 -3.39 13.66 3.52
C PRO A 103 -3.30 12.39 2.67
N LEU A 104 -2.68 11.33 3.19
CA LEU A 104 -2.63 10.04 2.48
C LEU A 104 -4.01 9.38 2.39
N GLU A 105 -4.83 9.49 3.45
CA GLU A 105 -6.21 8.98 3.45
C GLU A 105 -7.05 9.63 2.35
N GLU A 106 -6.93 10.95 2.19
CA GLU A 106 -7.61 11.71 1.13
C GLU A 106 -7.17 11.30 -0.27
N ILE A 107 -5.87 11.01 -0.45
CA ILE A 107 -5.35 10.49 -1.73
C ILE A 107 -5.97 9.13 -2.03
N VAL A 108 -5.94 8.21 -1.06
CA VAL A 108 -6.47 6.86 -1.25
C VAL A 108 -7.97 6.92 -1.55
N GLU A 109 -8.73 7.73 -0.81
CA GLU A 109 -10.18 7.89 -1.02
C GLU A 109 -10.53 8.42 -2.41
N ARG A 110 -9.74 9.37 -2.92
CA ARG A 110 -9.94 9.96 -4.25
C ARG A 110 -9.66 8.98 -5.38
N VAL A 111 -8.72 8.05 -5.19
CA VAL A 111 -8.22 7.17 -6.26
C VAL A 111 -8.85 5.78 -6.21
N LEU A 112 -9.21 5.29 -5.02
CA LEU A 112 -9.69 3.94 -4.82
C LEU A 112 -11.16 3.82 -5.23
N ASP A 113 -11.42 2.97 -6.22
CA ASP A 113 -12.74 2.44 -6.54
C ASP A 113 -12.78 0.97 -6.10
N GLU A 114 -13.30 0.72 -4.89
CA GLU A 114 -13.32 -0.62 -4.31
C GLU A 114 -14.17 -1.59 -5.13
N GLU A 115 -15.32 -1.15 -5.64
CA GLU A 115 -16.21 -1.99 -6.44
C GLU A 115 -15.52 -2.44 -7.73
N LYS A 116 -14.84 -1.52 -8.41
CA LYS A 116 -14.08 -1.80 -9.61
C LYS A 116 -12.87 -2.69 -9.31
N LEU A 117 -12.17 -2.44 -8.19
CA LEU A 117 -11.02 -3.25 -7.78
C LEU A 117 -11.42 -4.71 -7.53
N ARG A 118 -12.56 -4.95 -6.87
CA ARG A 118 -13.08 -6.30 -6.63
C ARG A 118 -13.49 -7.03 -7.91
N LYS A 119 -13.79 -6.30 -8.97
CA LYS A 119 -14.11 -6.84 -10.31
C LYS A 119 -12.91 -6.93 -11.24
N SER A 120 -11.73 -6.50 -10.78
CA SER A 120 -10.50 -6.54 -11.58
C SER A 120 -10.13 -7.96 -11.97
N PRO A 121 -9.63 -8.17 -13.21
CA PRO A 121 -9.05 -9.45 -13.60
C PRO A 121 -7.74 -9.76 -12.87
N ILE A 122 -7.13 -8.76 -12.20
CA ILE A 122 -5.93 -8.91 -11.39
C ILE A 122 -6.35 -9.00 -9.92
N ARG A 123 -6.06 -10.14 -9.30
CA ARG A 123 -6.34 -10.36 -7.87
C ARG A 123 -5.29 -9.64 -7.04
N LEU A 124 -5.74 -8.86 -6.07
CA LEU A 124 -4.87 -8.13 -5.15
C LEU A 124 -4.76 -8.87 -3.82
N GLY A 125 -3.56 -8.89 -3.24
CA GLY A 125 -3.30 -9.28 -1.85
C GLY A 125 -2.40 -8.26 -1.18
N LEU A 126 -2.57 -8.06 0.11
CA LEU A 126 -1.74 -7.14 0.90
C LEU A 126 -1.37 -7.72 2.26
N VAL A 127 -0.35 -7.12 2.89
CA VAL A 127 0.09 -7.52 4.23
C VAL A 127 0.04 -6.32 5.15
N THR A 128 -0.47 -6.55 6.36
CA THR A 128 -0.37 -5.64 7.50
C THR A 128 0.01 -6.42 8.75
N VAL A 129 0.32 -5.74 9.85
CA VAL A 129 0.73 -6.37 11.11
C VAL A 129 -0.17 -5.90 12.23
N GLU A 130 -0.81 -6.82 12.95
CA GLU A 130 -1.57 -6.48 14.14
C GLU A 130 -0.62 -5.99 15.24
N GLN A 131 -0.82 -4.76 15.71
CA GLN A 131 0.10 -4.09 16.65
C GLN A 131 0.27 -4.85 17.97
N LYS A 132 -0.82 -5.34 18.55
CA LYS A 132 -0.81 -6.02 19.86
C LYS A 132 -0.06 -7.35 19.86
N THR A 133 -0.22 -8.13 18.80
CA THR A 133 0.32 -9.49 18.70
C THR A 133 1.60 -9.55 17.86
N LEU A 134 1.88 -8.51 17.09
CA LEU A 134 2.94 -8.43 16.09
C LEU A 134 2.85 -9.57 15.06
N LYS A 135 1.67 -10.10 14.82
CA LYS A 135 1.44 -11.12 13.79
C LYS A 135 1.12 -10.47 12.45
N ALA A 136 1.73 -10.99 11.40
CA ALA A 136 1.35 -10.62 10.04
C ALA A 136 -0.08 -11.07 9.73
N ARG A 137 -0.81 -10.21 9.03
CA ARG A 137 -2.10 -10.51 8.43
C ARG A 137 -1.91 -10.43 6.92
N GLU A 138 -1.85 -11.59 6.31
CA GLU A 138 -1.82 -11.76 4.85
C GLU A 138 -3.26 -11.80 4.36
N LEU A 139 -3.65 -10.86 3.54
CA LEU A 139 -5.03 -10.60 3.17
C LEU A 139 -5.19 -10.57 1.65
N PRO A 140 -5.62 -11.65 1.02
CA PRO A 140 -6.23 -11.57 -0.31
C PRO A 140 -7.44 -10.62 -0.25
N LEU A 141 -7.70 -9.90 -1.35
CA LEU A 141 -8.78 -8.90 -1.41
C LEU A 141 -10.16 -9.50 -1.05
N GLU A 142 -10.38 -10.76 -1.40
CA GLU A 142 -11.61 -11.51 -1.09
C GLU A 142 -11.83 -11.73 0.41
N ASP A 143 -10.77 -11.70 1.22
CA ASP A 143 -10.83 -11.85 2.68
C ASP A 143 -11.05 -10.51 3.40
N ILE A 144 -10.98 -9.39 2.68
CA ILE A 144 -11.22 -8.06 3.22
C ILE A 144 -12.73 -7.75 3.12
N PRO A 145 -13.39 -7.41 4.25
CA PRO A 145 -14.81 -7.04 4.22
C PRO A 145 -15.09 -5.88 3.26
N GLU A 146 -16.28 -5.87 2.65
CA GLU A 146 -16.73 -4.78 1.80
C GLU A 146 -16.72 -3.44 2.55
N GLY A 147 -16.25 -2.38 1.87
CA GLY A 147 -16.08 -1.05 2.42
C GLY A 147 -14.83 -0.87 3.29
N LYS A 148 -13.98 -1.91 3.44
CA LYS A 148 -12.77 -1.87 4.30
C LYS A 148 -11.45 -1.88 3.54
N VAL A 149 -11.46 -1.92 2.22
CA VAL A 149 -10.22 -1.99 1.44
C VAL A 149 -9.33 -0.77 1.66
N LYS A 150 -9.92 0.44 1.73
CA LYS A 150 -9.20 1.66 2.08
C LYS A 150 -8.47 1.51 3.42
N ASP A 151 -9.18 1.08 4.45
CA ASP A 151 -8.62 0.94 5.79
C ASP A 151 -7.44 -0.04 5.81
N TYR A 152 -7.54 -1.18 5.14
CA TYR A 152 -6.45 -2.16 5.10
C TYR A 152 -5.27 -1.73 4.23
N LEU A 153 -5.47 -0.94 3.17
CA LEU A 153 -4.39 -0.31 2.41
C LEU A 153 -3.61 0.69 3.29
N LEU A 154 -4.32 1.54 4.04
CA LEU A 154 -3.73 2.47 5.00
C LEU A 154 -3.02 1.74 6.14
N ALA A 155 -3.63 0.68 6.68
CA ALA A 155 -3.00 -0.18 7.68
C ALA A 155 -1.70 -0.81 7.18
N SER A 156 -1.67 -1.26 5.91
CA SER A 156 -0.46 -1.80 5.28
C SER A 156 0.66 -0.75 5.18
N ALA A 157 0.32 0.53 5.10
CA ALA A 157 1.26 1.65 4.99
C ALA A 157 1.53 2.39 6.31
N ALA A 158 0.98 1.92 7.43
CA ALA A 158 1.10 2.55 8.76
C ALA A 158 2.50 2.33 9.38
N CYS A 159 3.52 3.01 8.87
CA CYS A 159 4.93 2.86 9.24
C CYS A 159 5.23 3.54 10.59
N PHE A 160 4.72 2.98 11.68
CA PHE A 160 4.98 3.42 13.05
C PHE A 160 6.49 3.33 13.39
N PRO A 161 7.13 4.24 14.16
CA PRO A 161 6.52 5.43 14.80
C PRO A 161 6.46 6.67 13.91
N ALA A 162 6.92 6.62 12.67
CA ALA A 162 6.88 7.77 11.77
C ALA A 162 5.43 8.14 11.44
N LEU A 163 4.61 7.17 11.08
CA LEU A 163 3.18 7.33 10.85
C LEU A 163 2.39 6.62 11.95
N ARG A 164 1.20 7.13 12.28
CA ARG A 164 0.32 6.50 13.26
C ARG A 164 -0.10 5.10 12.85
N ALA A 165 -0.29 4.21 13.84
CA ALA A 165 -0.96 2.94 13.62
C ALA A 165 -2.39 3.19 13.13
N HIS A 166 -2.85 2.41 12.15
CA HIS A 166 -4.21 2.51 11.63
C HIS A 166 -5.15 1.57 12.39
N THR A 167 -6.29 2.08 12.86
CA THR A 167 -7.22 1.28 13.66
C THR A 167 -8.46 0.90 12.83
N ILE A 168 -8.73 -0.40 12.74
CA ILE A 168 -9.87 -0.97 12.04
C ILE A 168 -10.70 -1.76 13.06
N ASP A 169 -11.95 -1.37 13.27
CA ASP A 169 -12.89 -2.05 14.17
C ASP A 169 -12.30 -2.34 15.58
N GLY A 170 -11.55 -1.37 16.12
CA GLY A 170 -10.93 -1.45 17.45
C GLY A 170 -9.61 -2.23 17.53
N VAL A 171 -9.10 -2.73 16.40
CA VAL A 171 -7.80 -3.38 16.30
C VAL A 171 -6.82 -2.43 15.59
N SER A 172 -5.67 -2.18 16.22
CA SER A 172 -4.62 -1.33 15.65
C SER A 172 -3.64 -2.16 14.82
N TYR A 173 -3.28 -1.63 13.66
CA TYR A 173 -2.39 -2.25 12.68
C TYR A 173 -1.19 -1.36 12.40
N LEU A 174 -0.09 -2.02 12.06
CA LEU A 174 1.19 -1.45 11.62
C LEU A 174 1.48 -1.87 10.18
N ASP A 175 2.42 -1.16 9.56
CA ASP A 175 2.95 -1.49 8.23
C ASP A 175 3.34 -2.98 8.13
N GLY A 176 2.95 -3.60 7.02
CA GLY A 176 3.26 -5.00 6.75
C GLY A 176 4.75 -5.30 6.71
N GLY A 177 5.57 -4.31 6.37
CA GLY A 177 7.03 -4.40 6.28
C GLY A 177 7.72 -4.80 7.59
N TYR A 178 7.04 -4.68 8.73
CA TYR A 178 7.57 -5.20 10.01
C TYR A 178 7.70 -6.73 10.03
N ARG A 179 7.01 -7.43 9.17
CA ARG A 179 7.02 -8.92 9.13
C ARG A 179 7.29 -9.48 7.75
N ASP A 180 6.66 -8.92 6.73
CA ASP A 180 6.82 -9.38 5.34
C ASP A 180 6.79 -8.18 4.39
N ASN A 181 7.98 -7.68 4.06
CA ASN A 181 8.11 -6.54 3.16
C ASN A 181 7.97 -6.91 1.68
N MET A 182 8.08 -8.18 1.32
CA MET A 182 7.95 -8.66 -0.06
C MET A 182 7.10 -9.94 -0.06
N PRO A 183 5.76 -9.83 -0.11
CA PRO A 183 4.82 -10.89 0.20
C PRO A 183 4.73 -11.96 -0.90
N THR A 184 5.84 -12.65 -1.16
CA THR A 184 5.92 -13.77 -2.12
C THR A 184 5.13 -14.98 -1.66
N ALA A 185 5.16 -15.29 -0.35
CA ALA A 185 4.41 -16.40 0.20
C ALA A 185 2.89 -16.21 0.01
N LEU A 186 2.41 -14.95 0.16
CA LEU A 186 1.01 -14.62 -0.11
C LEU A 186 0.67 -14.84 -1.59
N ALA A 187 1.53 -14.41 -2.52
CA ALA A 187 1.31 -14.64 -3.95
C ALA A 187 1.19 -16.15 -4.28
N GLN A 188 2.06 -16.98 -3.68
CA GLN A 188 1.98 -18.44 -3.84
C GLN A 188 0.70 -19.02 -3.24
N LYS A 189 0.27 -18.58 -2.06
CA LYS A 189 -1.01 -18.99 -1.45
C LYS A 189 -2.21 -18.59 -2.31
N MET A 190 -2.12 -17.48 -3.04
CA MET A 190 -3.14 -17.04 -4.00
C MET A 190 -3.06 -17.80 -5.33
N GLY A 191 -2.11 -18.70 -5.52
CA GLY A 191 -1.99 -19.61 -6.66
C GLY A 191 -0.94 -19.22 -7.70
N ALA A 192 0.01 -18.32 -7.37
CA ALA A 192 1.16 -18.03 -8.24
C ALA A 192 2.12 -19.24 -8.34
N GLU A 193 2.68 -19.45 -9.55
CA GLU A 193 3.62 -20.52 -9.87
C GLU A 193 5.03 -19.97 -10.18
#